data_9c0639e91bf0aa5d00119c17b438cd91
#
_entry.id   9c0639e91bf0aa5d00119c17b438cd91
#
_cell.length_a   1.000
_cell.length_b   1.000
_cell.length_c   1.000
_cell.angle_alpha   90.00
_cell.angle_beta   90.00
_cell.angle_gamma   90.00
#
_symmetry.space_group_name_H-M   'P 1'
#
loop_
_entity.id
_entity.type
_entity.pdbx_description
1 polymer ?
#
loop_
_entity_poly.entity_id
_entity_poly.type
_entity_poly.pdbx_seq_one_letter_code
_entity_poly.pdbx_strand_id
1 'polypeptide(L)'
;MEPSTKPKQVRLSTTPSPADLARLNLGDIVYLDGVIYTAREGVYIRAIEQGAALPLKLPEMSAANFHCSPAAAIGENGSLNIGAVTATASFRFSKWIGDWLRLSGAKLVIGKGGMSSADYKAHFVPHGAVYLTTVGYGTGALLGRGIKSVKGVHWNEELGCLLYTSDAADE
;
A
#
# COMPACT_ATOMS: atom_id res chain seq x y z
N MET A 1 -3.71 -31.73 15.49
CA MET A 1 -3.14 -30.50 16.08
C MET A 1 -4.08 -29.38 15.70
N GLU A 2 -4.90 -28.88 16.62
CA GLU A 2 -5.78 -27.76 16.34
C GLU A 2 -4.92 -26.53 16.03
N PRO A 3 -5.21 -25.74 14.99
CA PRO A 3 -4.46 -24.53 14.72
C PRO A 3 -4.63 -23.57 15.89
N SER A 4 -3.51 -23.01 16.34
CA SER A 4 -3.49 -21.97 17.38
C SER A 4 -4.54 -20.90 17.06
N THR A 5 -5.48 -20.68 17.98
CA THR A 5 -6.63 -19.78 17.80
C THR A 5 -6.25 -18.28 17.84
N LYS A 6 -4.98 -17.95 18.08
CA LYS A 6 -4.52 -16.57 18.10
C LYS A 6 -3.73 -16.23 16.86
N PRO A 7 -4.08 -15.13 16.14
CA PRO A 7 -3.28 -14.65 15.02
C PRO A 7 -1.83 -14.38 15.46
N LYS A 8 -0.87 -14.83 14.66
CA LYS A 8 0.53 -14.51 14.88
C LYS A 8 0.75 -13.05 14.51
N GLN A 9 1.50 -12.33 15.34
CA GLN A 9 1.94 -10.97 15.04
C GLN A 9 3.31 -11.03 14.35
N VAL A 10 3.44 -10.37 13.21
CA VAL A 10 4.66 -10.33 12.41
C VAL A 10 5.01 -8.88 12.10
N ARG A 11 6.23 -8.47 12.43
CA ARG A 11 6.76 -7.15 12.05
C ARG A 11 7.61 -7.28 10.79
N LEU A 12 7.34 -6.43 9.81
CA LEU A 12 8.04 -6.41 8.51
C LEU A 12 8.48 -5.00 8.14
N SER A 13 9.63 -4.91 7.52
CA SER A 13 10.01 -3.71 6.77
C SER A 13 9.12 -3.55 5.52
N THR A 14 8.93 -2.32 5.08
CA THR A 14 8.28 -2.01 3.79
C THR A 14 9.13 -2.41 2.57
N THR A 15 10.35 -2.92 2.80
CA THR A 15 11.23 -3.53 1.81
C THR A 15 11.58 -4.97 2.22
N PRO A 16 10.58 -5.88 2.31
CA PRO A 16 10.80 -7.22 2.82
C PRO A 16 11.63 -8.07 1.86
N SER A 17 12.42 -8.98 2.41
CA SER A 17 13.07 -10.02 1.61
C SER A 17 12.04 -11.09 1.18
N PRO A 18 12.35 -11.89 0.14
CA PRO A 18 11.51 -13.04 -0.22
C PRO A 18 11.31 -14.02 0.95
N ALA A 19 12.32 -14.21 1.81
CA ALA A 19 12.24 -15.06 2.98
C ALA A 19 11.27 -14.50 4.04
N ASP A 20 11.20 -13.17 4.18
CA ASP A 20 10.25 -12.52 5.08
C ASP A 20 8.81 -12.75 4.64
N LEU A 21 8.56 -12.69 3.34
CA LEU A 21 7.23 -12.93 2.78
C LEU A 21 6.83 -14.41 2.85
N ALA A 22 7.77 -15.32 2.62
CA ALA A 22 7.51 -16.75 2.63
C ALA A 22 7.10 -17.30 4.01
N ARG A 23 7.41 -16.59 5.10
CA ARG A 23 7.02 -17.01 6.46
C ARG A 23 5.63 -16.54 6.89
N LEU A 24 4.96 -15.72 6.07
CA LEU A 24 3.61 -15.25 6.34
C LEU A 24 2.56 -16.33 6.10
N ASN A 25 1.57 -16.38 6.97
CA ASN A 25 0.42 -17.26 6.83
C ASN A 25 -0.87 -16.44 6.76
N LEU A 26 -1.88 -17.04 6.17
CA LEU A 26 -3.21 -16.44 6.16
C LEU A 26 -3.72 -16.25 7.59
N GLY A 27 -4.14 -15.03 7.90
CA GLY A 27 -4.62 -14.64 9.22
C GLY A 27 -3.54 -14.02 10.13
N ASP A 28 -2.26 -13.98 9.71
CA ASP A 28 -1.24 -13.25 10.47
C ASP A 28 -1.56 -11.75 10.51
N ILE A 29 -1.29 -11.11 11.66
CA ILE A 29 -1.36 -9.66 11.81
C ILE A 29 0.01 -9.09 11.51
N VAL A 30 0.09 -8.24 10.47
CA VAL A 30 1.34 -7.66 10.00
C VAL A 30 1.44 -6.20 10.41
N TYR A 31 2.52 -5.85 11.10
CA TYR A 31 2.94 -4.48 11.38
C TYR A 31 4.02 -4.09 10.37
N LEU A 32 3.85 -2.95 9.71
CA LEU A 32 4.78 -2.47 8.70
C LEU A 32 5.56 -1.26 9.21
N ASP A 33 6.88 -1.33 9.06
CA ASP A 33 7.79 -0.26 9.42
C ASP A 33 8.53 0.25 8.17
N GLY A 34 8.53 1.55 7.97
CA GLY A 34 9.21 2.21 6.87
C GLY A 34 8.29 3.00 5.95
N VAL A 35 8.75 3.28 4.75
CA VAL A 35 8.04 4.12 3.79
C VAL A 35 6.92 3.34 3.10
N ILE A 36 5.71 3.89 3.12
CA ILE A 36 4.56 3.38 2.37
C ILE A 36 4.20 4.43 1.32
N TYR A 37 3.86 3.99 0.11
CA TYR A 37 3.29 4.89 -0.89
C TYR A 37 1.85 4.52 -1.22
N THR A 38 1.06 5.54 -1.50
CA THR A 38 -0.35 5.36 -1.86
C THR A 38 -0.52 5.42 -3.36
N ALA A 39 -1.42 4.63 -3.90
CA ALA A 39 -1.83 4.74 -5.30
C ALA A 39 -3.34 4.57 -5.42
N ARG A 40 -3.98 5.54 -6.07
CA ARG A 40 -5.40 5.52 -6.43
C ARG A 40 -5.55 5.18 -7.91
N GLU A 41 -6.80 5.01 -8.34
CA GLU A 41 -7.17 4.72 -9.73
C GLU A 41 -6.51 5.68 -10.73
N GLY A 42 -6.51 6.99 -10.45
CA GLY A 42 -5.86 7.99 -11.31
C GLY A 42 -4.36 7.75 -11.51
N VAL A 43 -3.65 7.26 -10.48
CA VAL A 43 -2.23 6.89 -10.59
C VAL A 43 -2.04 5.73 -11.56
N TYR A 44 -2.89 4.71 -11.48
CA TYR A 44 -2.86 3.54 -12.37
C TYR A 44 -3.14 3.93 -13.82
N ILE A 45 -4.19 4.73 -14.05
CA ILE A 45 -4.56 5.24 -15.38
C ILE A 45 -3.38 6.04 -15.95
N ARG A 46 -2.83 6.98 -15.19
CA ARG A 46 -1.76 7.85 -15.66
C ARG A 46 -0.48 7.07 -15.97
N ALA A 47 -0.07 6.19 -15.08
CA ALA A 47 1.16 5.42 -15.27
C ALA A 47 1.03 4.33 -16.34
N ILE A 48 -0.10 3.62 -16.38
CA ILE A 48 -0.25 2.42 -17.21
C ILE A 48 -0.96 2.72 -18.53
N GLU A 49 -2.14 3.37 -18.48
CA GLU A 49 -2.91 3.61 -19.70
C GLU A 49 -2.36 4.80 -20.50
N GLN A 50 -1.87 5.85 -19.80
CA GLN A 50 -1.29 7.03 -20.47
C GLN A 50 0.23 6.94 -20.65
N GLY A 51 0.90 5.94 -20.06
CA GLY A 51 2.34 5.73 -20.20
C GLY A 51 3.20 6.80 -19.53
N ALA A 52 2.66 7.56 -18.58
CA ALA A 52 3.42 8.59 -17.89
C ALA A 52 4.51 7.98 -17.00
N ALA A 53 5.73 8.53 -17.07
CA ALA A 53 6.81 8.10 -16.19
C ALA A 53 6.45 8.35 -14.73
N LEU A 54 6.72 7.38 -13.87
CA LEU A 54 6.55 7.57 -12.42
C LEU A 54 7.48 8.69 -11.93
N PRO A 55 7.00 9.59 -11.07
CA PRO A 55 7.79 10.71 -10.56
C PRO A 55 8.88 10.27 -9.57
N LEU A 56 8.84 9.01 -9.17
CA LEU A 56 9.74 8.38 -8.21
C LEU A 56 10.18 7.01 -8.68
N LYS A 57 11.37 6.61 -8.27
CA LYS A 57 11.86 5.24 -8.42
C LYS A 57 11.31 4.37 -7.29
N LEU A 58 10.03 3.99 -7.37
CA LEU A 58 9.33 3.23 -6.32
C LEU A 58 10.09 1.98 -5.87
N PRO A 59 10.68 1.15 -6.76
CA PRO A 59 11.42 -0.05 -6.34
C PRO A 59 12.62 0.22 -5.43
N GLU A 60 13.23 1.41 -5.54
CA GLU A 60 14.37 1.81 -4.71
C GLU A 60 13.93 2.37 -3.35
N MET A 61 12.66 2.81 -3.25
CA MET A 61 12.15 3.50 -2.06
C MET A 61 11.34 2.58 -1.15
N SER A 62 10.43 1.80 -1.71
CA SER A 62 9.51 0.95 -0.95
C SER A 62 8.86 -0.10 -1.83
N ALA A 63 8.61 -1.27 -1.25
CA ALA A 63 7.80 -2.30 -1.87
C ALA A 63 6.34 -2.33 -1.36
N ALA A 64 5.93 -1.36 -0.54
CA ALA A 64 4.61 -1.32 0.09
C ALA A 64 3.69 -0.29 -0.58
N ASN A 65 2.76 -0.79 -1.38
CA ASN A 65 1.71 -0.02 -2.05
C ASN A 65 0.40 -0.07 -1.26
N PHE A 66 -0.14 1.08 -0.90
CA PHE A 66 -1.42 1.17 -0.23
C PHE A 66 -2.50 1.72 -1.16
N HIS A 67 -3.53 0.93 -1.41
CA HIS A 67 -4.74 1.34 -2.13
C HIS A 67 -5.59 2.23 -1.23
N CYS A 68 -5.20 3.47 -1.10
CA CYS A 68 -5.92 4.43 -0.30
C CYS A 68 -5.80 5.86 -0.85
N SER A 69 -6.63 6.72 -0.30
CA SER A 69 -6.53 8.17 -0.43
C SER A 69 -6.50 8.75 0.97
N PRO A 70 -5.35 9.22 1.43
CA PRO A 70 -5.29 9.94 2.69
C PRO A 70 -6.10 11.24 2.63
N ALA A 71 -6.80 11.55 3.71
CA ALA A 71 -7.29 12.90 3.94
C ALA A 71 -6.09 13.73 4.43
N ALA A 72 -5.65 14.69 3.64
CA ALA A 72 -4.55 15.56 4.00
C ALA A 72 -5.02 17.01 4.10
N ALA A 73 -4.51 17.72 5.10
CA ALA A 73 -4.68 19.17 5.24
C ALA A 73 -3.31 19.84 5.14
N ILE A 74 -3.27 21.00 4.50
CA ILE A 74 -2.08 21.85 4.47
C ILE A 74 -2.14 22.74 5.71
N GLY A 75 -1.15 22.62 6.58
CA GLY A 75 -0.97 23.49 7.74
C GLY A 75 -0.50 24.89 7.33
N GLU A 76 -0.59 25.85 8.26
CA GLU A 76 -0.22 27.26 8.05
C GLU A 76 1.24 27.45 7.60
N ASN A 77 2.12 26.53 7.97
CA ASN A 77 3.53 26.50 7.58
C ASN A 77 3.81 25.70 6.30
N GLY A 78 2.77 25.29 5.55
CA GLY A 78 2.90 24.46 4.37
C GLY A 78 3.14 22.96 4.65
N SER A 79 3.16 22.54 5.91
CA SER A 79 3.27 21.13 6.27
C SER A 79 2.02 20.36 5.86
N LEU A 80 2.21 19.11 5.45
CA LEU A 80 1.11 18.20 5.15
C LEU A 80 0.77 17.37 6.38
N ASN A 81 -0.43 17.56 6.89
CA ASN A 81 -0.96 16.80 8.01
C ASN A 81 -1.89 15.72 7.48
N ILE A 82 -1.55 14.47 7.70
CA ILE A 82 -2.39 13.34 7.36
C ILE A 82 -3.42 13.12 8.47
N GLY A 83 -4.68 13.16 8.09
CA GLY A 83 -5.80 12.80 8.96
C GLY A 83 -6.15 11.32 8.86
N ALA A 84 -7.36 11.03 8.38
CA ALA A 84 -7.77 9.63 8.18
C ALA A 84 -7.16 9.04 6.91
N VAL A 85 -6.73 7.78 7.00
CA VAL A 85 -6.25 6.96 5.88
C VAL A 85 -7.22 5.81 5.65
N THR A 86 -8.05 5.92 4.63
CA THR A 86 -9.10 4.94 4.36
C THR A 86 -8.75 4.06 3.17
N ALA A 87 -8.62 2.77 3.40
CA ALA A 87 -8.37 1.80 2.35
C ALA A 87 -9.49 1.78 1.31
N THR A 88 -9.10 1.70 0.04
CA THR A 88 -9.99 1.53 -1.11
C THR A 88 -10.16 0.05 -1.44
N ALA A 89 -11.31 -0.32 -1.97
CA ALA A 89 -11.58 -1.68 -2.41
C ALA A 89 -10.65 -2.08 -3.57
N SER A 90 -9.82 -3.09 -3.34
CA SER A 90 -8.68 -3.42 -4.22
C SER A 90 -9.09 -4.12 -5.50
N PHE A 91 -10.22 -4.82 -5.54
CA PHE A 91 -10.71 -5.50 -6.76
C PHE A 91 -10.89 -4.52 -7.95
N ARG A 92 -11.07 -3.22 -7.68
CA ARG A 92 -11.18 -2.18 -8.72
C ARG A 92 -9.91 -2.04 -9.56
N PHE A 93 -8.78 -2.45 -9.02
CA PHE A 93 -7.47 -2.36 -9.66
C PHE A 93 -7.08 -3.64 -10.43
N SER A 94 -7.97 -4.63 -10.48
CA SER A 94 -7.70 -5.95 -11.08
C SER A 94 -7.10 -5.85 -12.49
N LYS A 95 -7.68 -5.03 -13.34
CA LYS A 95 -7.22 -4.87 -14.73
C LYS A 95 -5.81 -4.31 -14.88
N TRP A 96 -5.28 -3.64 -13.86
CA TRP A 96 -3.96 -3.02 -13.90
C TRP A 96 -2.92 -3.70 -13.00
N ILE A 97 -3.37 -4.58 -12.10
CA ILE A 97 -2.49 -5.02 -10.99
C ILE A 97 -1.22 -5.71 -11.48
N GLY A 98 -1.28 -6.48 -12.57
CA GLY A 98 -0.11 -7.15 -13.13
C GLY A 98 0.92 -6.16 -13.65
N ASP A 99 0.47 -5.16 -14.41
CA ASP A 99 1.34 -4.10 -14.93
C ASP A 99 1.90 -3.24 -13.81
N TRP A 100 1.08 -2.97 -12.80
CA TRP A 100 1.51 -2.20 -11.65
C TRP A 100 2.60 -2.90 -10.83
N LEU A 101 2.43 -4.18 -10.53
CA LEU A 101 3.44 -4.95 -9.80
C LEU A 101 4.79 -4.97 -10.54
N ARG A 102 4.75 -5.05 -11.88
CA ARG A 102 5.94 -5.00 -12.72
C ARG A 102 6.58 -3.61 -12.71
N LEU A 103 5.78 -2.56 -12.84
CA LEU A 103 6.23 -1.17 -12.93
C LEU A 103 6.75 -0.65 -11.59
N SER A 104 6.01 -0.91 -10.51
CA SER A 104 6.31 -0.36 -9.17
C SER A 104 7.26 -1.23 -8.35
N GLY A 105 7.42 -2.50 -8.70
CA GLY A 105 8.16 -3.46 -7.89
C GLY A 105 7.49 -3.82 -6.56
N ALA A 106 6.21 -3.49 -6.39
CA ALA A 106 5.49 -3.74 -5.14
C ALA A 106 5.49 -5.23 -4.77
N LYS A 107 5.74 -5.52 -3.51
CA LYS A 107 5.68 -6.85 -2.90
C LYS A 107 4.59 -6.95 -1.83
N LEU A 108 4.18 -5.81 -1.30
CA LEU A 108 3.12 -5.67 -0.32
C LEU A 108 2.04 -4.77 -0.92
N VAL A 109 0.87 -5.32 -1.19
CA VAL A 109 -0.30 -4.56 -1.63
C VAL A 109 -1.29 -4.51 -0.49
N ILE A 110 -1.54 -3.31 0.01
CA ILE A 110 -2.41 -3.07 1.16
C ILE A 110 -3.74 -2.48 0.66
N GLY A 111 -4.85 -3.00 1.15
CA GLY A 111 -6.16 -2.48 0.75
C GLY A 111 -7.31 -3.10 1.55
N LYS A 112 -8.51 -3.10 0.97
CA LYS A 112 -9.67 -3.79 1.53
C LYS A 112 -10.38 -4.64 0.49
N GLY A 113 -11.09 -5.66 0.96
CA GLY A 113 -11.93 -6.53 0.12
C GLY A 113 -11.18 -7.58 -0.70
N GLY A 114 -9.84 -7.53 -0.73
CA GLY A 114 -9.03 -8.50 -1.47
C GLY A 114 -9.07 -8.33 -3.00
N MET A 115 -8.52 -9.32 -3.67
CA MET A 115 -8.50 -9.49 -5.12
C MET A 115 -9.12 -10.86 -5.46
N SER A 116 -9.36 -11.13 -6.73
CA SER A 116 -9.86 -12.44 -7.14
C SER A 116 -8.78 -13.52 -7.02
N SER A 117 -9.21 -14.80 -6.90
CA SER A 117 -8.26 -15.93 -6.95
C SER A 117 -7.47 -15.97 -8.25
N ALA A 118 -8.06 -15.50 -9.35
CA ALA A 118 -7.39 -15.39 -10.64
C ALA A 118 -6.28 -14.36 -10.59
N ASP A 119 -6.53 -13.17 -10.02
CA ASP A 119 -5.52 -12.13 -9.86
C ASP A 119 -4.34 -12.60 -9.01
N TYR A 120 -4.62 -13.27 -7.88
CA TYR A 120 -3.54 -13.81 -7.04
C TYR A 120 -2.66 -14.79 -7.80
N LYS A 121 -3.24 -15.73 -8.53
CA LYS A 121 -2.50 -16.74 -9.31
C LYS A 121 -1.73 -16.12 -10.48
N ALA A 122 -2.37 -15.20 -11.21
CA ALA A 122 -1.81 -14.63 -12.42
C ALA A 122 -0.74 -13.55 -12.15
N HIS A 123 -0.88 -12.81 -11.04
CA HIS A 123 -0.08 -11.62 -10.81
C HIS A 123 0.72 -11.64 -9.52
N PHE A 124 0.11 -11.98 -8.38
CA PHE A 124 0.83 -11.94 -7.10
C PHE A 124 1.87 -13.05 -6.98
N VAL A 125 1.49 -14.28 -7.29
CA VAL A 125 2.40 -15.43 -7.19
C VAL A 125 3.66 -15.26 -8.05
N PRO A 126 3.55 -14.93 -9.36
CA PRO A 126 4.73 -14.76 -10.20
C PRO A 126 5.64 -13.60 -9.77
N HIS A 127 5.07 -12.56 -9.15
CA HIS A 127 5.84 -11.42 -8.65
C HIS A 127 6.36 -11.61 -7.22
N GLY A 128 6.02 -12.72 -6.56
CA GLY A 128 6.34 -12.94 -5.15
C GLY A 128 5.75 -11.85 -4.25
N ALA A 129 4.55 -11.38 -4.58
CA ALA A 129 3.85 -10.35 -3.83
C ALA A 129 2.76 -10.96 -2.93
N VAL A 130 2.43 -10.27 -1.85
CA VAL A 130 1.36 -10.63 -0.93
C VAL A 130 0.36 -9.49 -0.80
N TYR A 131 -0.88 -9.85 -0.48
CA TYR A 131 -1.94 -8.90 -0.20
C TYR A 131 -2.19 -8.82 1.30
N LEU A 132 -2.24 -7.60 1.81
CA LEU A 132 -2.57 -7.30 3.19
C LEU A 132 -3.91 -6.55 3.25
N THR A 133 -4.86 -7.07 4.00
CA THR A 133 -6.11 -6.36 4.24
C THR A 133 -5.99 -5.49 5.49
N THR A 134 -6.54 -4.27 5.44
CA THR A 134 -6.59 -3.43 6.64
C THR A 134 -7.48 -4.06 7.72
N VAL A 135 -7.05 -3.95 8.96
CA VAL A 135 -7.80 -4.47 10.11
C VAL A 135 -8.97 -3.55 10.40
N GLY A 136 -10.18 -4.03 10.13
CA GLY A 136 -11.42 -3.29 10.38
C GLY A 136 -11.72 -2.18 9.37
N TYR A 137 -12.98 -2.05 9.03
CA TYR A 137 -13.48 -0.93 8.24
C TYR A 137 -13.85 0.21 9.19
N GLY A 138 -13.45 1.44 8.88
CA GLY A 138 -13.66 2.58 9.77
C GLY A 138 -12.46 2.93 10.68
N THR A 139 -11.37 2.18 10.61
CA THR A 139 -10.14 2.46 11.35
C THR A 139 -9.23 3.51 10.69
N GLY A 140 -9.76 4.29 9.75
CA GLY A 140 -8.96 5.26 8.98
C GLY A 140 -8.23 6.29 9.85
N ALA A 141 -8.82 6.73 10.96
CA ALA A 141 -8.17 7.63 11.90
C ALA A 141 -7.00 6.95 12.64
N LEU A 142 -7.15 5.67 13.00
CA LEU A 142 -6.09 4.89 13.63
C LEU A 142 -4.92 4.68 12.67
N LEU A 143 -5.20 4.29 11.43
CA LEU A 143 -4.18 4.15 10.38
C LEU A 143 -3.46 5.47 10.10
N GLY A 144 -4.21 6.60 10.12
CA GLY A 144 -3.62 7.93 9.96
C GLY A 144 -2.65 8.30 11.08
N ARG A 145 -2.93 7.89 12.31
CA ARG A 145 -2.01 8.11 13.45
C ARG A 145 -0.71 7.31 13.33
N GLY A 146 -0.74 6.18 12.63
CA GLY A 146 0.44 5.39 12.32
C GLY A 146 1.39 6.08 11.34
N ILE A 147 1.02 7.21 10.72
CA ILE A 147 1.87 7.94 9.79
C ILE A 147 2.60 9.06 10.55
N LYS A 148 3.92 8.95 10.64
CA LYS A 148 4.76 9.92 11.35
C LYS A 148 5.06 11.15 10.52
N SER A 149 5.30 10.98 9.22
CA SER A 149 5.64 12.09 8.33
C SER A 149 5.26 11.80 6.88
N VAL A 150 4.96 12.84 6.13
CA VAL A 150 4.80 12.78 4.68
C VAL A 150 6.14 13.12 4.04
N LYS A 151 6.70 12.22 3.24
CA LYS A 151 7.97 12.42 2.54
C LYS A 151 7.79 13.18 1.23
N GLY A 152 6.64 13.05 0.59
CA GLY A 152 6.34 13.75 -0.65
C GLY A 152 4.93 13.53 -1.15
N VAL A 153 4.48 14.43 -2.00
CA VAL A 153 3.20 14.35 -2.72
C VAL A 153 3.50 14.61 -4.20
N HIS A 154 3.05 13.72 -5.05
CA HIS A 154 3.33 13.75 -6.46
C HIS A 154 2.03 13.68 -7.28
N TRP A 155 2.05 14.31 -8.45
CA TRP A 155 0.89 14.41 -9.34
C TRP A 155 -0.32 15.10 -8.71
N ASN A 156 -0.08 16.00 -7.76
CA ASN A 156 -1.17 16.70 -7.06
C ASN A 156 -1.96 17.63 -7.98
N GLU A 157 -1.30 18.33 -8.89
CA GLU A 157 -1.95 19.25 -9.83
C GLU A 157 -2.80 18.49 -10.85
N GLU A 158 -2.30 17.35 -11.34
CA GLU A 158 -2.95 16.60 -12.40
C GLU A 158 -4.09 15.72 -11.92
N LEU A 159 -4.01 15.23 -10.68
CA LEU A 159 -4.95 14.23 -10.18
C LEU A 159 -5.69 14.68 -8.91
N GLY A 160 -5.37 15.84 -8.35
CA GLY A 160 -6.03 16.38 -7.18
C GLY A 160 -5.74 15.65 -5.86
N CYS A 161 -4.63 14.98 -5.76
CA CYS A 161 -4.06 14.23 -4.63
C CYS A 161 -3.75 12.78 -4.95
N LEU A 162 -2.48 12.26 -4.70
CA LEU A 162 -2.35 11.02 -5.20
C LEU A 162 -1.28 10.07 -5.04
N LEU A 163 -0.06 10.42 -5.03
CA LEU A 163 1.04 9.58 -4.65
C LEU A 163 1.68 10.19 -3.40
N TYR A 164 1.23 9.75 -2.24
CA TYR A 164 1.84 10.11 -0.97
C TYR A 164 2.89 9.07 -0.63
N THR A 165 4.04 9.53 -0.17
CA THR A 165 5.04 8.71 0.49
C THR A 165 5.11 9.12 1.95
N SER A 166 5.01 8.17 2.86
CA SER A 166 4.96 8.43 4.29
C SER A 166 5.69 7.35 5.08
N ASP A 167 6.32 7.74 6.18
CA ASP A 167 6.84 6.78 7.15
C ASP A 167 5.70 6.21 7.98
N ALA A 168 5.60 4.89 8.03
CA ALA A 168 4.74 4.20 8.98
C ALA A 168 5.43 4.13 10.36
N ALA A 169 4.63 4.28 11.42
CA ALA A 169 5.13 4.34 12.77
C ALA A 169 5.49 2.99 13.36
N ASP A 170 6.53 2.99 14.17
CA ASP A 170 6.76 2.00 15.23
C ASP A 170 5.85 2.31 16.43
N GLU A 171 4.80 1.56 16.64
CA GLU A 171 4.12 1.39 17.94
C GLU A 171 3.58 -0.03 18.07
#